data_8ab4593d9877b6e9f7d662142fe0fe55
#
_entry.id   8ab4593d9877b6e9f7d662142fe0fe55
#
_cell.length_a   1.000
_cell.length_b   1.000
_cell.length_c   1.000
_cell.angle_alpha   90.00
_cell.angle_beta   90.00
_cell.angle_gamma   90.00
#
_symmetry.space_group_name_H-M   'P 1'
#
loop_
_entity.id
_entity.type
_entity.pdbx_description
1 polymer ?
#
loop_
_entity_poly.entity_id
_entity_poly.type
_entity_poly.pdbx_seq_one_letter_code
_entity_poly.pdbx_strand_id
1 'polypeptide(L)'
;MHQYDIRDLRIHFPTRRGVVEAVRGVSFYMDQGECVALVGESGCGKSVTARSLMGLTEVTGGRCQPGSQILCHGENILDYSKKQWQSYRGREAAMIFQDAMTSLNPTMQIGHQIAECYRFHQKIGRKEALEKAAEMLALVGISDPETALRRYPHEFSGGMRQRVMIASALACQPELLIADEP
;
A
#
# COMPACT_ATOMS: atom_id res chain seq x y z
N MET A 1 -15.53 7.67 17.08
CA MET A 1 -15.68 6.98 15.79
C MET A 1 -14.27 6.62 15.39
N HIS A 2 -13.95 5.34 15.17
CA HIS A 2 -12.60 4.91 14.81
C HIS A 2 -12.24 5.41 13.42
N GLN A 3 -10.94 5.65 13.18
CA GLN A 3 -10.45 6.05 11.86
C GLN A 3 -10.65 4.92 10.86
N TYR A 4 -10.31 3.71 11.26
CA TYR A 4 -10.61 2.47 10.55
C TYR A 4 -11.37 1.51 11.45
N ASP A 5 -12.43 0.88 10.93
CA ASP A 5 -13.24 -0.10 11.66
C ASP A 5 -13.57 -1.26 10.70
N ILE A 6 -12.95 -2.40 10.96
CA ILE A 6 -13.09 -3.62 10.19
C ILE A 6 -14.08 -4.52 10.89
N ARG A 7 -15.16 -4.91 10.21
CA ARG A 7 -16.24 -5.70 10.80
C ARG A 7 -16.53 -6.95 9.99
N ASP A 8 -16.45 -8.08 10.65
CA ASP A 8 -16.72 -9.43 10.11
C ASP A 8 -16.15 -9.65 8.70
N LEU A 9 -14.89 -9.24 8.52
CA LEU A 9 -14.21 -9.35 7.23
C LEU A 9 -14.05 -10.82 6.86
N ARG A 10 -14.67 -11.24 5.76
CA ARG A 10 -14.59 -12.58 5.18
C ARG A 10 -14.13 -12.50 3.74
N ILE A 11 -13.10 -13.25 3.40
CA ILE A 11 -12.52 -13.24 2.05
C ILE A 11 -12.35 -14.65 1.56
N HIS A 12 -12.94 -14.94 0.41
CA HIS A 12 -12.91 -16.24 -0.24
C HIS A 12 -12.19 -16.16 -1.58
N PHE A 13 -11.43 -17.20 -1.91
CA PHE A 13 -10.79 -17.40 -3.21
C PHE A 13 -11.42 -18.60 -3.90
N PRO A 14 -12.14 -18.39 -5.02
CA PRO A 14 -12.61 -19.50 -5.83
C PRO A 14 -11.43 -20.19 -6.52
N THR A 15 -11.37 -21.51 -6.40
CA THR A 15 -10.32 -22.32 -7.03
C THR A 15 -10.97 -23.45 -7.83
N ARG A 16 -10.20 -24.11 -8.68
CA ARG A 16 -10.68 -25.30 -9.44
C ARG A 16 -11.12 -26.48 -8.53
N ARG A 17 -10.65 -26.51 -7.29
CA ARG A 17 -10.92 -27.58 -6.31
C ARG A 17 -11.95 -27.18 -5.25
N GLY A 18 -12.57 -26.01 -5.37
CA GLY A 18 -13.53 -25.47 -4.42
C GLY A 18 -13.20 -24.06 -3.98
N VAL A 19 -13.72 -23.64 -2.85
CA VAL A 19 -13.52 -22.30 -2.29
C VAL A 19 -12.53 -22.37 -1.13
N VAL A 20 -11.52 -21.51 -1.14
CA VAL A 20 -10.60 -21.31 -0.03
C VAL A 20 -11.05 -20.10 0.77
N GLU A 21 -11.41 -20.30 2.03
CA GLU A 21 -11.76 -19.25 2.98
C GLU A 21 -10.49 -18.69 3.61
N ALA A 22 -9.93 -17.64 3.01
CA ALA A 22 -8.66 -17.06 3.45
C ALA A 22 -8.81 -16.19 4.69
N VAL A 23 -9.96 -15.51 4.86
CA VAL A 23 -10.31 -14.73 6.04
C VAL A 23 -11.73 -15.12 6.47
N ARG A 24 -11.92 -15.45 7.76
CA ARG A 24 -13.14 -16.12 8.27
C ARG A 24 -13.90 -15.29 9.31
N GLY A 25 -13.98 -13.98 9.12
CA GLY A 25 -14.70 -13.09 10.05
C GLY A 25 -13.77 -12.43 11.06
N VAL A 26 -12.85 -11.58 10.54
CA VAL A 26 -11.95 -10.79 11.38
C VAL A 26 -12.58 -9.43 11.64
N SER A 27 -12.52 -8.99 12.91
CA SER A 27 -12.98 -7.65 13.31
C SER A 27 -11.92 -7.01 14.19
N PHE A 28 -11.57 -5.77 13.89
CA PHE A 28 -10.69 -4.91 14.69
C PHE A 28 -10.85 -3.47 14.25
N TYR A 29 -10.34 -2.54 15.03
CA TYR A 29 -10.34 -1.12 14.69
C TYR A 29 -8.95 -0.50 14.88
N MET A 30 -8.75 0.67 14.31
CA MET A 30 -7.54 1.47 14.47
C MET A 30 -7.94 2.93 14.62
N ASP A 31 -7.31 3.61 15.56
CA ASP A 31 -7.44 5.04 15.76
C ASP A 31 -6.17 5.78 15.28
N GLN A 32 -6.27 7.08 15.12
CA GLN A 32 -5.15 7.90 14.69
C GLN A 32 -3.97 7.78 15.65
N GLY A 33 -2.79 7.55 15.11
CA GLY A 33 -1.55 7.40 15.88
C GLY A 33 -1.34 6.02 16.51
N GLU A 34 -2.27 5.07 16.29
CA GLU A 34 -2.10 3.70 16.75
C GLU A 34 -1.24 2.86 15.78
N CYS A 35 -0.56 1.88 16.36
CA CYS A 35 0.14 0.82 15.64
C CYS A 35 -0.51 -0.52 15.97
N VAL A 36 -1.17 -1.13 15.00
CA VAL A 36 -1.84 -2.43 15.15
C VAL A 36 -1.03 -3.51 14.44
N ALA A 37 -0.67 -4.59 15.16
CA ALA A 37 0.05 -5.72 14.60
C ALA A 37 -0.90 -6.90 14.34
N LEU A 38 -0.92 -7.38 13.09
CA LEU A 38 -1.57 -8.64 12.72
C LEU A 38 -0.57 -9.79 12.89
N VAL A 39 -0.77 -10.62 13.89
CA VAL A 39 0.12 -11.73 14.24
C VAL A 39 -0.57 -13.07 13.98
N GLY A 40 0.18 -14.05 13.52
CA GLY A 40 -0.32 -15.40 13.26
C GLY A 40 0.64 -16.21 12.38
N GLU A 41 0.37 -17.49 12.21
CA GLU A 41 1.16 -18.40 11.40
C GLU A 41 1.18 -18.02 9.90
N SER A 42 2.12 -18.59 9.16
CA SER A 42 2.14 -18.41 7.69
C SER A 42 0.85 -18.98 7.08
N GLY A 43 0.26 -18.25 6.15
CA GLY A 43 -0.98 -18.67 5.47
C GLY A 43 -2.28 -18.42 6.24
N CYS A 44 -2.25 -17.83 7.46
CA CYS A 44 -3.47 -17.57 8.23
C CYS A 44 -4.28 -16.35 7.75
N GLY A 45 -3.91 -15.70 6.65
CA GLY A 45 -4.69 -14.62 6.05
C GLY A 45 -4.22 -13.19 6.36
N LYS A 46 -3.08 -12.98 7.05
CA LYS A 46 -2.56 -11.63 7.40
C LYS A 46 -2.42 -10.73 6.17
N SER A 47 -1.64 -11.16 5.17
CA SER A 47 -1.42 -10.40 3.94
C SER A 47 -2.70 -10.21 3.13
N VAL A 48 -3.63 -11.17 3.17
CA VAL A 48 -4.94 -11.03 2.52
C VAL A 48 -5.76 -9.94 3.22
N THR A 49 -5.79 -9.93 4.54
CA THR A 49 -6.44 -8.88 5.34
C THR A 49 -5.80 -7.51 5.07
N ALA A 50 -4.47 -7.42 5.10
CA ALA A 50 -3.75 -6.19 4.80
C ALA A 50 -4.06 -5.65 3.39
N ARG A 51 -4.05 -6.51 2.38
CA ARG A 51 -4.36 -6.15 0.98
C ARG A 51 -5.82 -5.75 0.79
N SER A 52 -6.75 -6.25 1.60
CA SER A 52 -8.16 -5.85 1.51
C SER A 52 -8.37 -4.39 1.88
N LEU A 53 -7.58 -3.85 2.82
CA LEU A 53 -7.57 -2.42 3.17
C LEU A 53 -7.11 -1.53 2.01
N MET A 54 -6.40 -2.10 1.03
CA MET A 54 -5.99 -1.42 -0.21
C MET A 54 -6.92 -1.70 -1.40
N GLY A 55 -8.02 -2.46 -1.21
CA GLY A 55 -8.89 -2.90 -2.30
C GLY A 55 -8.19 -3.77 -3.33
N LEU A 56 -7.17 -4.53 -2.91
CA LEU A 56 -6.39 -5.39 -3.81
C LEU A 56 -6.89 -6.84 -3.82
N THR A 57 -7.92 -7.16 -3.06
CA THR A 57 -8.47 -8.52 -2.94
C THR A 57 -8.95 -9.04 -4.29
N GLU A 58 -9.74 -8.26 -5.02
CA GLU A 58 -10.29 -8.67 -6.32
C GLU A 58 -9.21 -8.83 -7.38
N VAL A 59 -8.17 -7.99 -7.35
CA VAL A 59 -7.03 -8.06 -8.29
C VAL A 59 -6.29 -9.39 -8.15
N THR A 60 -6.28 -9.96 -6.94
CA THR A 60 -5.66 -11.26 -6.64
C THR A 60 -6.62 -12.44 -6.79
N GLY A 61 -7.85 -12.21 -7.27
CA GLY A 61 -8.87 -13.24 -7.49
C GLY A 61 -9.71 -13.58 -6.27
N GLY A 62 -9.53 -12.85 -5.16
CA GLY A 62 -10.35 -12.99 -3.96
C GLY A 62 -11.66 -12.21 -4.05
N ARG A 63 -12.59 -12.53 -3.17
CA ARG A 63 -13.88 -11.82 -3.06
C ARG A 63 -14.23 -11.60 -1.60
N CYS A 64 -14.51 -10.35 -1.23
CA CYS A 64 -15.13 -10.06 0.06
C CYS A 64 -16.56 -10.61 0.07
N GLN A 65 -16.92 -11.26 1.17
CA GLN A 65 -18.26 -11.86 1.30
C GLN A 65 -19.29 -10.83 1.80
N PRO A 66 -20.57 -11.01 1.46
CA PRO A 66 -21.64 -10.16 1.97
C PRO A 66 -21.60 -10.05 3.49
N GLY A 67 -21.82 -8.85 4.02
CA GLY A 67 -21.74 -8.55 5.46
C GLY A 67 -20.37 -8.07 5.92
N SER A 68 -19.30 -8.29 5.14
CA SER A 68 -17.98 -7.72 5.43
C SER A 68 -18.02 -6.20 5.28
N GLN A 69 -17.38 -5.48 6.21
CA GLN A 69 -17.24 -4.03 6.14
C GLN A 69 -15.80 -3.62 6.48
N ILE A 70 -15.30 -2.65 5.75
CA ILE A 70 -14.07 -1.91 6.09
C ILE A 70 -14.45 -0.44 6.05
N LEU A 71 -14.66 0.15 7.21
CA LEU A 71 -15.04 1.54 7.34
C LEU A 71 -13.79 2.40 7.47
N CYS A 72 -13.63 3.39 6.60
CA CYS A 72 -12.65 4.46 6.69
C CYS A 72 -13.41 5.76 6.91
N HIS A 73 -13.18 6.45 8.03
CA HIS A 73 -13.94 7.64 8.42
C HIS A 73 -15.48 7.44 8.36
N GLY A 74 -15.93 6.20 8.59
CA GLY A 74 -17.36 5.84 8.56
C GLY A 74 -17.92 5.45 7.19
N GLU A 75 -17.17 5.58 6.13
CA GLU A 75 -17.54 5.11 4.78
C GLU A 75 -17.01 3.70 4.52
N ASN A 76 -17.82 2.82 3.97
CA ASN A 76 -17.38 1.47 3.63
C ASN A 76 -16.57 1.49 2.33
N ILE A 77 -15.25 1.31 2.45
CA ILE A 77 -14.35 1.35 1.28
C ILE A 77 -14.54 0.17 0.32
N LEU A 78 -15.20 -0.91 0.75
CA LEU A 78 -15.51 -2.03 -0.15
C LEU A 78 -16.49 -1.63 -1.26
N ASP A 79 -17.25 -0.55 -1.06
CA ASP A 79 -18.21 -0.02 -2.03
C ASP A 79 -17.59 1.03 -2.97
N TYR A 80 -16.28 1.29 -2.83
CA TYR A 80 -15.59 2.31 -3.62
C TYR A 80 -15.53 1.96 -5.11
N SER A 81 -15.89 2.94 -5.93
CA SER A 81 -15.65 2.91 -7.38
C SER A 81 -14.14 2.94 -7.70
N LYS A 82 -13.78 2.58 -8.93
CA LYS A 82 -12.38 2.65 -9.39
C LYS A 82 -11.75 4.04 -9.16
N LYS A 83 -12.53 5.12 -9.35
CA LYS A 83 -12.05 6.50 -9.16
C LYS A 83 -11.79 6.81 -7.68
N GLN A 84 -12.64 6.33 -6.78
CA GLN A 84 -12.44 6.49 -5.33
C GLN A 84 -11.22 5.71 -4.87
N TRP A 85 -11.04 4.46 -5.32
CA TRP A 85 -9.83 3.69 -5.06
C TRP A 85 -8.54 4.37 -5.54
N GLN A 86 -8.58 5.03 -6.70
CA GLN A 86 -7.42 5.79 -7.19
C GLN A 86 -7.09 7.00 -6.30
N SER A 87 -8.11 7.67 -5.75
CA SER A 87 -7.90 8.78 -4.82
C SER A 87 -7.40 8.31 -3.46
N TYR A 88 -7.94 7.20 -2.97
CA TYR A 88 -7.65 6.61 -1.67
C TYR A 88 -6.21 6.10 -1.57
N ARG A 89 -5.79 5.29 -2.57
CA ARG A 89 -4.44 4.71 -2.60
C ARG A 89 -3.38 5.78 -2.78
N GLY A 90 -2.41 5.81 -1.88
CA GLY A 90 -1.29 6.74 -1.84
C GLY A 90 -1.58 8.03 -1.06
N ARG A 91 -2.83 8.44 -0.90
CA ARG A 91 -3.22 9.62 -0.13
C ARG A 91 -3.75 9.26 1.26
N GLU A 92 -4.74 8.38 1.33
CA GLU A 92 -5.35 7.97 2.59
C GLU A 92 -4.67 6.71 3.13
N ALA A 93 -4.37 5.75 2.25
CA ALA A 93 -3.64 4.54 2.62
C ALA A 93 -2.51 4.22 1.64
N ALA A 94 -1.38 3.76 2.16
CA ALA A 94 -0.27 3.24 1.38
C ALA A 94 0.21 1.89 1.95
N MET A 95 0.88 1.10 1.11
CA MET A 95 1.34 -0.23 1.48
C MET A 95 2.80 -0.44 1.12
N ILE A 96 3.56 -0.96 2.07
CA ILE A 96 4.90 -1.51 1.89
C ILE A 96 4.73 -3.01 1.70
N PHE A 97 5.06 -3.50 0.51
CA PHE A 97 4.95 -4.92 0.15
C PHE A 97 6.19 -5.70 0.62
N GLN A 98 6.01 -6.99 0.85
CA GLN A 98 7.08 -7.91 1.25
C GLN A 98 8.25 -7.95 0.26
N ASP A 99 7.98 -7.88 -1.04
CA ASP A 99 8.99 -7.94 -2.10
C ASP A 99 9.16 -6.59 -2.82
N ALA A 100 10.23 -5.89 -2.49
CA ALA A 100 10.61 -4.66 -3.15
C ALA A 100 11.03 -4.86 -4.62
N MET A 101 11.40 -6.08 -5.03
CA MET A 101 11.85 -6.32 -6.40
C MET A 101 10.70 -6.29 -7.41
N THR A 102 9.53 -6.76 -6.99
CA THR A 102 8.33 -6.78 -7.84
C THR A 102 7.50 -5.49 -7.73
N SER A 103 7.78 -4.66 -6.72
CA SER A 103 7.02 -3.43 -6.47
C SER A 103 7.49 -2.24 -7.30
N LEU A 104 8.74 -2.23 -7.76
CA LEU A 104 9.32 -1.17 -8.56
C LEU A 104 9.30 -1.52 -10.05
N ASN A 105 8.93 -0.56 -10.90
CA ASN A 105 8.98 -0.73 -12.35
C ASN A 105 10.45 -0.75 -12.82
N PRO A 106 10.98 -1.89 -13.34
CA PRO A 106 12.39 -2.02 -13.68
C PRO A 106 12.83 -1.13 -14.85
N THR A 107 11.90 -0.66 -15.67
CA THR A 107 12.17 0.14 -16.87
C THR A 107 12.00 1.65 -16.65
N MET A 108 11.67 2.06 -15.42
CA MET A 108 11.45 3.46 -15.05
C MET A 108 12.48 3.92 -14.01
N GLN A 109 13.03 5.12 -14.18
CA GLN A 109 13.92 5.73 -13.19
C GLN A 109 13.21 5.93 -11.84
N ILE A 110 13.94 5.75 -10.75
CA ILE A 110 13.41 5.85 -9.38
C ILE A 110 12.74 7.21 -9.12
N GLY A 111 13.37 8.30 -9.53
CA GLY A 111 12.81 9.63 -9.33
C GLY A 111 11.46 9.82 -10.00
N HIS A 112 11.25 9.22 -11.17
CA HIS A 112 9.97 9.31 -11.85
C HIS A 112 8.88 8.51 -11.14
N GLN A 113 9.22 7.33 -10.60
CA GLN A 113 8.25 6.50 -9.86
C GLN A 113 7.76 7.20 -8.60
N ILE A 114 8.65 7.81 -7.82
CA ILE A 114 8.27 8.56 -6.62
C ILE A 114 7.53 9.85 -7.01
N ALA A 115 8.02 10.58 -8.02
CA ALA A 115 7.40 11.83 -8.48
C ALA A 115 5.98 11.63 -9.04
N GLU A 116 5.66 10.44 -9.56
CA GLU A 116 4.30 10.11 -10.02
C GLU A 116 3.27 10.23 -8.90
N CYS A 117 3.60 9.80 -7.68
CA CYS A 117 2.73 9.93 -6.51
C CYS A 117 2.37 11.39 -6.25
N TYR A 118 3.36 12.27 -6.23
CA TYR A 118 3.15 13.71 -6.02
C TYR A 118 2.34 14.36 -7.14
N ARG A 119 2.67 14.03 -8.40
CA ARG A 119 1.98 14.58 -9.55
C ARG A 119 0.53 14.16 -9.63
N PHE A 120 0.24 12.91 -9.26
CA PHE A 120 -1.11 12.37 -9.28
C PHE A 120 -1.97 12.97 -8.16
N HIS A 121 -1.47 12.95 -6.93
CA HIS A 121 -2.26 13.32 -5.75
C HIS A 121 -2.20 14.80 -5.41
N GLN A 122 -1.03 15.46 -5.56
CA GLN A 122 -0.85 16.88 -5.24
C GLN A 122 -0.96 17.79 -6.46
N LYS A 123 -1.02 17.22 -7.69
CA LYS A 123 -1.14 17.93 -8.96
C LYS A 123 -0.03 18.98 -9.19
N ILE A 124 1.15 18.77 -8.61
CA ILE A 124 2.31 19.64 -8.76
C ILE A 124 3.07 19.38 -10.07
N GLY A 125 3.91 20.33 -10.47
CA GLY A 125 4.74 20.24 -11.67
C GLY A 125 5.83 19.17 -11.56
N ARG A 126 6.35 18.72 -12.73
CA ARG A 126 7.38 17.67 -12.78
C ARG A 126 8.65 18.03 -12.00
N LYS A 127 9.11 19.29 -12.10
CA LYS A 127 10.33 19.74 -11.42
C LYS A 127 10.18 19.66 -9.90
N GLU A 128 9.13 20.26 -9.37
CA GLU A 128 8.80 20.24 -7.95
C GLU A 128 8.60 18.80 -7.42
N ALA A 129 7.94 17.94 -8.21
CA ALA A 129 7.75 16.54 -7.83
C ALA A 129 9.07 15.76 -7.73
N LEU A 130 10.06 16.07 -8.58
CA LEU A 130 11.40 15.47 -8.51
C LEU A 130 12.21 16.00 -7.31
N GLU A 131 12.09 17.29 -6.99
CA GLU A 131 12.70 17.87 -5.80
C GLU A 131 12.17 17.18 -4.53
N LYS A 132 10.85 17.03 -4.40
CA LYS A 132 10.23 16.26 -3.30
C LYS A 132 10.64 14.79 -3.29
N ALA A 133 10.81 14.17 -4.44
CA ALA A 133 11.30 12.80 -4.54
C ALA A 133 12.74 12.68 -4.00
N ALA A 134 13.62 13.65 -4.25
CA ALA A 134 14.96 13.69 -3.68
C ALA A 134 14.93 13.82 -2.15
N GLU A 135 14.09 14.71 -1.61
CA GLU A 135 13.88 14.86 -0.17
C GLU A 135 13.44 13.55 0.48
N MET A 136 12.50 12.83 -0.14
CA MET A 136 12.04 11.52 0.35
C MET A 136 13.15 10.46 0.30
N LEU A 137 13.97 10.44 -0.74
CA LEU A 137 15.12 9.54 -0.81
C LEU A 137 16.15 9.84 0.28
N ALA A 138 16.39 11.11 0.56
CA ALA A 138 17.26 11.53 1.68
C ALA A 138 16.67 11.07 3.02
N LEU A 139 15.36 11.26 3.24
CA LEU A 139 14.66 10.88 4.47
C LEU A 139 14.80 9.38 4.77
N VAL A 140 14.72 8.51 3.75
CA VAL A 140 14.91 7.06 3.91
C VAL A 140 16.39 6.64 3.92
N GLY A 141 17.32 7.59 3.93
CA GLY A 141 18.76 7.34 4.06
C GLY A 141 19.43 6.82 2.78
N ILE A 142 18.94 7.23 1.60
CA ILE A 142 19.67 7.04 0.34
C ILE A 142 20.74 8.13 0.23
N SER A 143 21.99 7.73 0.15
CA SER A 143 23.11 8.63 -0.13
C SER A 143 23.01 9.16 -1.56
N ASP A 144 23.36 10.43 -1.76
CA ASP A 144 23.32 11.12 -3.06
C ASP A 144 21.95 10.98 -3.76
N PRO A 145 20.87 11.57 -3.18
CA PRO A 145 19.50 11.45 -3.71
C PRO A 145 19.36 11.97 -5.13
N GLU A 146 20.06 13.04 -5.49
CA GLU A 146 20.01 13.67 -6.82
C GLU A 146 20.49 12.70 -7.92
N THR A 147 21.57 11.98 -7.68
CA THR A 147 22.05 10.96 -8.61
C THR A 147 21.10 9.74 -8.58
N ALA A 148 20.60 9.36 -7.41
CA ALA A 148 19.68 8.24 -7.25
C ALA A 148 18.37 8.42 -8.02
N LEU A 149 17.85 9.64 -8.17
CA LEU A 149 16.66 9.94 -8.97
C LEU A 149 16.76 9.43 -10.42
N ARG A 150 17.95 9.45 -11.00
CA ARG A 150 18.21 9.10 -12.41
C ARG A 150 18.50 7.61 -12.62
N ARG A 151 18.70 6.87 -11.55
CA ARG A 151 19.01 5.43 -11.60
C ARG A 151 17.74 4.58 -11.73
N TYR A 152 17.94 3.37 -12.22
CA TYR A 152 16.91 2.36 -12.35
C TYR A 152 16.96 1.36 -11.18
N PRO A 153 15.87 0.63 -10.88
CA PRO A 153 15.82 -0.31 -9.76
C PRO A 153 16.96 -1.34 -9.74
N HIS A 154 17.41 -1.82 -10.90
CA HIS A 154 18.48 -2.81 -10.99
C HIS A 154 19.87 -2.29 -10.57
N GLU A 155 20.05 -0.98 -10.47
CA GLU A 155 21.29 -0.33 -10.02
C GLU A 155 21.36 -0.18 -8.49
N PHE A 156 20.31 -0.62 -7.77
CA PHE A 156 20.23 -0.56 -6.31
C PHE A 156 20.36 -1.94 -5.68
N SER A 157 20.99 -2.01 -4.51
CA SER A 157 20.97 -3.22 -3.67
C SER A 157 19.56 -3.53 -3.17
N GLY A 158 19.32 -4.73 -2.65
CA GLY A 158 18.01 -5.11 -2.10
C GLY A 158 17.52 -4.15 -1.03
N GLY A 159 18.35 -3.83 -0.06
CA GLY A 159 18.01 -2.88 1.00
C GLY A 159 17.77 -1.44 0.49
N MET A 160 18.49 -1.01 -0.55
CA MET A 160 18.20 0.31 -1.16
C MET A 160 16.87 0.30 -1.91
N ARG A 161 16.51 -0.78 -2.61
CA ARG A 161 15.19 -0.91 -3.25
C ARG A 161 14.05 -0.88 -2.24
N GLN A 162 14.25 -1.54 -1.09
CA GLN A 162 13.29 -1.50 0.02
C GLN A 162 13.10 -0.07 0.54
N ARG A 163 14.19 0.69 0.74
CA ARG A 163 14.12 2.11 1.12
C ARG A 163 13.40 2.97 0.07
N VAL A 164 13.63 2.73 -1.21
CA VAL A 164 12.93 3.41 -2.31
C VAL A 164 11.42 3.09 -2.29
N MET A 165 11.06 1.82 -2.04
CA MET A 165 9.65 1.43 -1.89
C MET A 165 9.00 2.14 -0.70
N ILE A 166 9.69 2.22 0.43
CA ILE A 166 9.25 2.98 1.61
C ILE A 166 9.07 4.46 1.26
N ALA A 167 10.04 5.07 0.55
CA ALA A 167 9.95 6.47 0.09
C ALA A 167 8.70 6.70 -0.78
N SER A 168 8.42 5.78 -1.70
CA SER A 168 7.22 5.85 -2.55
C SER A 168 5.92 5.73 -1.74
N ALA A 169 5.89 4.85 -0.74
CA ALA A 169 4.72 4.69 0.12
C ALA A 169 4.47 5.94 0.99
N LEU A 170 5.52 6.59 1.47
CA LEU A 170 5.43 7.78 2.32
C LEU A 170 5.26 9.09 1.55
N ALA A 171 5.46 9.11 0.23
CA ALA A 171 5.52 10.31 -0.60
C ALA A 171 4.34 11.27 -0.40
N CYS A 172 3.13 10.75 -0.26
CA CYS A 172 1.93 11.58 -0.08
C CYS A 172 1.46 11.67 1.38
N GLN A 173 2.28 11.24 2.34
CA GLN A 173 1.96 11.27 3.78
C GLN A 173 0.62 10.60 4.10
N PRO A 174 0.47 9.31 3.79
CA PRO A 174 -0.80 8.60 3.96
C PRO A 174 -1.20 8.55 5.44
N GLU A 175 -2.51 8.56 5.69
CA GLU A 175 -3.07 8.43 7.04
C GLU A 175 -2.91 7.01 7.61
N LEU A 176 -2.91 6.00 6.74
CA LEU A 176 -2.65 4.60 7.08
C LEU A 176 -1.45 4.08 6.30
N LEU A 177 -0.45 3.60 7.00
CA LEU A 177 0.66 2.86 6.40
C LEU A 177 0.54 1.38 6.77
N ILE A 178 0.40 0.54 5.75
CA ILE A 178 0.33 -0.91 5.89
C ILE A 178 1.71 -1.49 5.56
N ALA A 179 2.26 -2.33 6.44
CA ALA A 179 3.53 -3.00 6.23
C ALA A 179 3.31 -4.53 6.24
N ASP A 180 3.52 -5.18 5.10
CA ASP A 180 3.35 -6.62 4.92
C ASP A 180 4.74 -7.28 4.93
N GLU A 181 5.22 -7.67 6.12
CA GLU A 181 6.57 -8.25 6.36
C GLU A 181 7.69 -7.38 5.75
N PRO A 182 7.81 -6.10 6.14
CA PRO A 182 8.65 -5.12 5.48
C PRO A 182 10.16 -5.32 5.71
#